data_dd3637009cb86ffdd55baeef2e2566b5
#
_entry.id   dd3637009cb86ffdd55baeef2e2566b5
#
_cell.length_a   1.000
_cell.length_b   1.000
_cell.length_c   1.000
_cell.angle_alpha   90.00
_cell.angle_beta   90.00
_cell.angle_gamma   90.00
#
_symmetry.space_group_name_H-M   'P 1'
#
loop_
_entity.id
_entity.type
_entity.pdbx_description
1 polymer ?
#
loop_
_entity_poly.entity_id
_entity_poly.type
_entity_poly.pdbx_seq_one_letter_code
_entity_poly.pdbx_strand_id
1 'polypeptide(L)'
;MSGNFYCEGVDKAPQRSLFHALGMTKEEMERPLVGIVSSYNEIVPGHMNIDKIVDAVKMGVAMAGGTPVVFPAIAVCDGIAMGHKGMKYSLVTRDLIADSTECMALAHHFDALVMIPNCDKNVPGLLMAAARVNVPTVFVSGGPMLAGHVKGKKTSLSSMFEAVGSYAAGKFTMEDVEEFENNACPTCGSCSGMYTANSMNCLTEVLGMGLKGNGTIPAVYSERIKLAKQAGMAVMDMYRKNIRPRDIMTADAFENALTADMALGCSTNTMLHLPAIAHECGVEIDLHLSLIHISEPTRL
;
A
#
# COMPACT_ATOMS: atom_id res chain seq x y z
N MET A 1 -12.26 -17.34 -20.18
CA MET A 1 -12.78 -17.18 -18.81
C MET A 1 -14.15 -16.59 -18.95
N SER A 2 -15.15 -17.12 -18.25
CA SER A 2 -16.48 -16.52 -18.17
C SER A 2 -16.34 -15.14 -17.57
N GLY A 3 -17.12 -14.17 -18.04
CA GLY A 3 -17.16 -12.84 -17.44
C GLY A 3 -17.56 -12.86 -15.97
N ASN A 4 -17.81 -11.68 -15.42
CA ASN A 4 -18.24 -11.43 -14.05
C ASN A 4 -19.26 -12.49 -13.54
N PHE A 5 -19.09 -12.97 -12.30
CA PHE A 5 -19.98 -13.93 -11.62
C PHE A 5 -21.47 -13.61 -11.75
N TYR A 6 -21.83 -12.33 -11.88
CA TYR A 6 -23.22 -11.85 -11.92
C TYR A 6 -23.81 -11.74 -13.33
N CYS A 7 -23.03 -11.94 -14.41
CA CYS A 7 -23.50 -11.65 -15.77
C CYS A 7 -24.53 -12.66 -16.33
N GLU A 8 -24.57 -13.89 -15.84
CA GLU A 8 -25.42 -14.96 -16.36
C GLU A 8 -26.42 -15.49 -15.33
N GLY A 9 -27.51 -16.07 -15.83
CA GLY A 9 -28.57 -16.72 -15.03
C GLY A 9 -29.69 -15.78 -14.58
N VAL A 10 -30.92 -16.27 -14.57
CA VAL A 10 -32.10 -15.52 -14.10
C VAL A 10 -32.07 -15.35 -12.57
N ASP A 11 -31.49 -16.29 -11.87
CA ASP A 11 -31.29 -16.29 -10.41
C ASP A 11 -30.47 -15.08 -9.92
N LYS A 12 -29.62 -14.51 -10.78
CA LYS A 12 -28.81 -13.33 -10.48
C LYS A 12 -29.39 -12.00 -10.97
N ALA A 13 -30.59 -12.00 -11.51
CA ALA A 13 -31.28 -10.79 -11.91
C ALA A 13 -31.48 -9.77 -10.76
N PRO A 14 -31.76 -10.19 -9.49
CA PRO A 14 -31.81 -9.26 -8.38
C PRO A 14 -30.48 -8.50 -8.15
N GLN A 15 -29.34 -9.18 -8.20
CA GLN A 15 -28.01 -8.54 -8.05
C GLN A 15 -27.73 -7.57 -9.20
N ARG A 16 -28.04 -7.95 -10.45
CA ARG A 16 -27.89 -7.06 -11.61
C ARG A 16 -28.77 -5.82 -11.50
N SER A 17 -29.95 -5.95 -10.93
CA SER A 17 -30.83 -4.81 -10.65
C SER A 17 -30.17 -3.78 -9.70
N LEU A 18 -29.38 -4.26 -8.72
CA LEU A 18 -28.61 -3.39 -7.84
C LEU A 18 -27.42 -2.74 -8.56
N PHE A 19 -26.74 -3.45 -9.47
CA PHE A 19 -25.70 -2.85 -10.30
C PHE A 19 -26.26 -1.78 -11.25
N HIS A 20 -27.47 -1.97 -11.79
CA HIS A 20 -28.16 -0.91 -12.53
C HIS A 20 -28.47 0.32 -11.66
N ALA A 21 -28.77 0.12 -10.36
CA ALA A 21 -28.96 1.23 -9.42
C ALA A 21 -27.65 2.02 -9.16
N LEU A 22 -26.48 1.42 -9.39
CA LEU A 22 -25.17 2.09 -9.40
C LEU A 22 -24.86 2.81 -10.71
N GLY A 23 -25.76 2.72 -11.71
CA GLY A 23 -25.56 3.30 -13.05
C GLY A 23 -24.72 2.43 -14.00
N MET A 24 -24.44 1.17 -13.65
CA MET A 24 -23.69 0.27 -14.53
C MET A 24 -24.51 -0.12 -15.76
N THR A 25 -23.86 -0.08 -16.92
CA THR A 25 -24.42 -0.57 -18.19
C THR A 25 -24.29 -2.09 -18.27
N LYS A 26 -25.02 -2.67 -19.22
CA LYS A 26 -24.93 -4.12 -19.48
C LYS A 26 -23.50 -4.52 -19.90
N GLU A 27 -22.87 -3.74 -20.73
CA GLU A 27 -21.51 -3.95 -21.23
C GLU A 27 -20.47 -3.91 -20.08
N GLU A 28 -20.66 -3.05 -19.08
CA GLU A 28 -19.81 -3.00 -17.89
C GLU A 28 -19.99 -4.24 -17.02
N MET A 29 -21.21 -4.73 -16.86
CA MET A 29 -21.50 -5.95 -16.09
C MET A 29 -21.01 -7.24 -16.78
N GLU A 30 -20.78 -7.23 -18.09
CA GLU A 30 -20.23 -8.37 -18.84
C GLU A 30 -18.69 -8.46 -18.71
N ARG A 31 -18.02 -7.43 -18.19
CA ARG A 31 -16.57 -7.39 -17.98
C ARG A 31 -16.18 -7.90 -16.60
N PRO A 32 -14.92 -8.33 -16.40
CA PRO A 32 -14.41 -8.65 -15.07
C PRO A 32 -14.59 -7.48 -14.11
N LEU A 33 -15.11 -7.76 -12.92
CA LEU A 33 -15.33 -6.78 -11.86
C LEU A 33 -14.05 -6.62 -11.04
N VAL A 34 -13.43 -5.45 -11.12
CA VAL A 34 -12.16 -5.16 -10.44
C VAL A 34 -12.40 -4.25 -9.22
N GLY A 35 -12.15 -4.77 -8.03
CA GLY A 35 -12.20 -4.00 -6.80
C GLY A 35 -10.96 -3.12 -6.65
N ILE A 36 -11.17 -1.82 -6.46
CA ILE A 36 -10.10 -0.86 -6.15
C ILE A 36 -10.20 -0.52 -4.68
N VAL A 37 -9.27 -1.04 -3.90
CA VAL A 37 -9.22 -0.82 -2.44
C VAL A 37 -8.51 0.49 -2.18
N SER A 38 -9.27 1.53 -1.86
CA SER A 38 -8.76 2.88 -1.66
C SER A 38 -8.62 3.19 -0.18
N SER A 39 -7.43 3.57 0.25
CA SER A 39 -7.21 4.06 1.61
C SER A 39 -7.23 5.61 1.70
N TYR A 40 -7.83 6.29 0.74
CA TYR A 40 -8.00 7.73 0.74
C TYR A 40 -8.63 8.23 2.05
N ASN A 41 -8.04 9.26 2.60
CA ASN A 41 -8.60 10.08 3.68
C ASN A 41 -7.83 11.42 3.76
N GLU A 42 -8.40 12.40 4.46
CA GLU A 42 -7.84 13.75 4.56
C GLU A 42 -6.98 13.98 5.81
N ILE A 43 -6.93 13.00 6.75
CA ILE A 43 -6.16 13.14 8.01
C ILE A 43 -4.74 12.58 7.90
N VAL A 44 -4.49 11.62 7.01
CA VAL A 44 -3.17 11.01 6.83
C VAL A 44 -2.45 11.67 5.66
N PRO A 45 -1.32 12.36 5.86
CA PRO A 45 -0.61 13.06 4.78
C PRO A 45 -0.22 12.15 3.61
N GLY A 46 0.02 10.87 3.88
CA GLY A 46 0.31 9.87 2.86
C GLY A 46 -0.89 9.47 2.00
N HIS A 47 -2.12 9.83 2.40
CA HIS A 47 -3.34 9.34 1.78
C HIS A 47 -4.17 10.42 1.08
N MET A 48 -3.88 11.70 1.31
CA MET A 48 -4.68 12.80 0.81
C MET A 48 -4.70 12.95 -0.73
N ASN A 49 -3.77 12.30 -1.44
CA ASN A 49 -3.69 12.32 -2.91
C ASN A 49 -4.08 10.98 -3.54
N ILE A 50 -4.53 10.00 -2.76
CA ILE A 50 -4.88 8.66 -3.25
C ILE A 50 -6.11 8.71 -4.16
N ASP A 51 -7.01 9.67 -4.00
CA ASP A 51 -8.13 9.92 -4.92
C ASP A 51 -7.69 10.01 -6.38
N LYS A 52 -6.63 10.76 -6.68
CA LYS A 52 -6.04 10.91 -8.02
C LYS A 52 -5.41 9.62 -8.54
N ILE A 53 -4.83 8.85 -7.63
CA ILE A 53 -4.27 7.53 -7.97
C ILE A 53 -5.39 6.55 -8.29
N VAL A 54 -6.47 6.55 -7.52
CA VAL A 54 -7.69 5.77 -7.77
C VAL A 54 -8.24 6.04 -9.15
N ASP A 55 -8.40 7.31 -9.53
CA ASP A 55 -8.89 7.70 -10.84
C ASP A 55 -7.98 7.21 -11.97
N ALA A 56 -6.67 7.29 -11.79
CA ALA A 56 -5.71 6.78 -12.75
C ALA A 56 -5.76 5.24 -12.87
N VAL A 57 -5.90 4.53 -11.76
CA VAL A 57 -6.08 3.06 -11.74
C VAL A 57 -7.37 2.68 -12.48
N LYS A 58 -8.49 3.36 -12.18
CA LYS A 58 -9.77 3.13 -12.88
C LYS A 58 -9.63 3.27 -14.40
N MET A 59 -8.93 4.31 -14.86
CA MET A 59 -8.63 4.45 -16.27
C MET A 59 -7.83 3.26 -16.83
N GLY A 60 -6.80 2.81 -16.10
CA GLY A 60 -5.98 1.68 -16.52
C GLY A 60 -6.79 0.38 -16.64
N VAL A 61 -7.64 0.09 -15.64
CA VAL A 61 -8.53 -1.08 -15.64
C VAL A 61 -9.51 -1.01 -16.81
N ALA A 62 -10.18 0.14 -17.02
CA ALA A 62 -11.15 0.32 -18.10
C ALA A 62 -10.50 0.19 -19.49
N MET A 63 -9.30 0.77 -19.69
CA MET A 63 -8.52 0.63 -20.93
C MET A 63 -8.17 -0.82 -21.24
N ALA A 64 -7.97 -1.65 -20.21
CA ALA A 64 -7.64 -3.07 -20.34
C ALA A 64 -8.87 -4.00 -20.36
N GLY A 65 -10.09 -3.44 -20.34
CA GLY A 65 -11.35 -4.17 -20.53
C GLY A 65 -11.97 -4.71 -19.24
N GLY A 66 -11.62 -4.17 -18.07
CA GLY A 66 -12.27 -4.45 -16.79
C GLY A 66 -13.25 -3.36 -16.36
N THR A 67 -14.12 -3.66 -15.41
CA THR A 67 -15.04 -2.70 -14.77
C THR A 67 -14.54 -2.40 -13.36
N PRO A 68 -14.01 -1.18 -13.11
CA PRO A 68 -13.44 -0.80 -11.84
C PRO A 68 -14.50 -0.30 -10.85
N VAL A 69 -14.50 -0.83 -9.62
CA VAL A 69 -15.38 -0.38 -8.52
C VAL A 69 -14.55 -0.11 -7.29
N VAL A 70 -14.72 1.06 -6.68
CA VAL A 70 -13.96 1.51 -5.51
C VAL A 70 -14.65 1.13 -4.21
N PHE A 71 -13.89 0.64 -3.23
CA PHE A 71 -14.33 0.54 -1.85
C PHE A 71 -13.20 0.93 -0.87
N PRO A 72 -13.53 1.40 0.35
CA PRO A 72 -12.52 1.96 1.24
C PRO A 72 -11.78 0.91 2.07
N ALA A 73 -10.51 1.23 2.41
CA ALA A 73 -9.80 0.70 3.55
C ALA A 73 -9.44 1.84 4.50
N ILE A 74 -9.41 1.58 5.81
CA ILE A 74 -8.97 2.57 6.80
C ILE A 74 -7.45 2.71 6.83
N ALA A 75 -6.97 3.81 7.39
CA ALA A 75 -5.57 4.02 7.73
C ALA A 75 -5.43 4.91 8.96
N VAL A 76 -4.44 4.63 9.80
CA VAL A 76 -4.02 5.48 10.92
C VAL A 76 -2.62 6.01 10.60
N CYS A 77 -2.39 7.29 10.85
CA CYS A 77 -1.07 7.87 10.75
C CYS A 77 -0.33 7.70 12.09
N ASP A 78 0.68 6.86 12.12
CA ASP A 78 1.49 6.62 13.30
C ASP A 78 2.16 7.92 13.80
N GLY A 79 2.63 8.76 12.89
CA GLY A 79 3.24 10.05 13.23
C GLY A 79 2.30 11.00 13.96
N ILE A 80 1.03 11.07 13.55
CA ILE A 80 0.02 11.89 14.23
C ILE A 80 -0.45 11.24 15.54
N ALA A 81 -0.51 9.91 15.59
CA ALA A 81 -0.93 9.17 16.78
C ALA A 81 0.17 9.04 17.86
N MET A 82 1.41 9.36 17.51
CA MET A 82 2.58 9.23 18.39
C MET A 82 2.47 10.16 19.62
N GLY A 83 2.92 9.68 20.76
CA GLY A 83 2.97 10.45 22.01
C GLY A 83 1.65 10.54 22.80
N HIS A 84 0.56 9.96 22.31
CA HIS A 84 -0.71 9.91 23.05
C HIS A 84 -1.40 8.54 22.95
N LYS A 85 -2.57 8.38 23.60
CA LYS A 85 -3.31 7.10 23.67
C LYS A 85 -3.71 6.53 22.28
N GLY A 86 -3.81 7.37 21.25
CA GLY A 86 -4.12 6.98 19.88
C GLY A 86 -3.15 5.96 19.29
N MET A 87 -1.89 5.98 19.71
CA MET A 87 -0.86 5.04 19.22
C MET A 87 -1.20 3.57 19.51
N LYS A 88 -2.00 3.28 20.55
CA LYS A 88 -2.46 1.92 20.86
C LYS A 88 -3.34 1.31 19.76
N TYR A 89 -3.95 2.13 18.92
CA TYR A 89 -4.80 1.68 17.82
C TYR A 89 -4.02 1.41 16.53
N SER A 90 -2.76 1.84 16.43
CA SER A 90 -1.96 1.70 15.20
C SER A 90 -1.84 0.23 14.77
N LEU A 91 -1.19 -0.62 15.55
CA LEU A 91 -0.95 -2.02 15.16
C LEU A 91 -2.25 -2.82 14.98
N VAL A 92 -3.26 -2.57 15.81
CA VAL A 92 -4.57 -3.23 15.73
C VAL A 92 -5.25 -3.00 14.37
N THR A 93 -5.01 -1.86 13.74
CA THR A 93 -5.60 -1.57 12.42
C THR A 93 -5.06 -2.45 11.31
N ARG A 94 -3.88 -3.06 11.43
CA ARG A 94 -3.36 -4.00 10.44
C ARG A 94 -4.31 -5.15 10.21
N ASP A 95 -4.73 -5.81 11.29
CA ASP A 95 -5.63 -6.96 11.23
C ASP A 95 -7.06 -6.53 10.84
N LEU A 96 -7.56 -5.41 11.38
CA LEU A 96 -8.85 -4.85 10.99
C LEU A 96 -8.93 -4.50 9.49
N ILE A 97 -7.84 -3.98 8.92
CA ILE A 97 -7.75 -3.69 7.49
C ILE A 97 -7.78 -4.99 6.68
N ALA A 98 -7.04 -6.01 7.11
CA ALA A 98 -7.06 -7.32 6.47
C ALA A 98 -8.45 -7.93 6.51
N ASP A 99 -9.08 -8.00 7.67
CA ASP A 99 -10.40 -8.60 7.89
C ASP A 99 -11.50 -7.87 7.10
N SER A 100 -11.55 -6.54 7.19
CA SER A 100 -12.58 -5.76 6.49
C SER A 100 -12.44 -5.82 4.98
N THR A 101 -11.20 -5.82 4.47
CA THR A 101 -10.93 -5.91 3.03
C THR A 101 -11.28 -7.31 2.50
N GLU A 102 -10.94 -8.36 3.24
CA GLU A 102 -11.35 -9.73 2.93
C GLU A 102 -12.87 -9.87 2.87
N CYS A 103 -13.59 -9.38 3.90
CA CYS A 103 -15.05 -9.39 3.92
C CYS A 103 -15.65 -8.70 2.71
N MET A 104 -15.18 -7.50 2.36
CA MET A 104 -15.67 -6.76 1.20
C MET A 104 -15.38 -7.49 -0.12
N ALA A 105 -14.16 -8.00 -0.28
CA ALA A 105 -13.75 -8.66 -1.51
C ALA A 105 -14.52 -9.96 -1.76
N LEU A 106 -14.69 -10.78 -0.74
CA LEU A 106 -15.38 -12.07 -0.85
C LEU A 106 -16.90 -11.90 -0.97
N ALA A 107 -17.50 -10.97 -0.19
CA ALA A 107 -18.94 -10.72 -0.23
C ALA A 107 -19.43 -10.19 -1.58
N HIS A 108 -18.60 -9.42 -2.30
CA HIS A 108 -18.95 -8.83 -3.58
C HIS A 108 -18.32 -9.55 -4.79
N HIS A 109 -17.64 -10.66 -4.56
CA HIS A 109 -17.11 -11.55 -5.59
C HIS A 109 -16.32 -10.83 -6.68
N PHE A 110 -15.31 -10.05 -6.29
CA PHE A 110 -14.42 -9.41 -7.26
C PHE A 110 -13.53 -10.42 -7.99
N ASP A 111 -13.36 -10.23 -9.29
CA ASP A 111 -12.51 -11.06 -10.14
C ASP A 111 -11.02 -10.73 -9.98
N ALA A 112 -10.70 -9.50 -9.62
CA ALA A 112 -9.36 -9.01 -9.37
C ALA A 112 -9.38 -7.79 -8.46
N LEU A 113 -8.24 -7.43 -7.85
CA LEU A 113 -8.11 -6.30 -6.94
C LEU A 113 -6.92 -5.41 -7.31
N VAL A 114 -7.08 -4.10 -7.18
CA VAL A 114 -5.95 -3.16 -7.08
C VAL A 114 -5.98 -2.53 -5.71
N MET A 115 -4.91 -2.68 -4.96
CA MET A 115 -4.80 -2.17 -3.60
C MET A 115 -3.93 -0.91 -3.56
N ILE A 116 -4.46 0.15 -2.94
CA ILE A 116 -3.83 1.47 -2.92
C ILE A 116 -3.57 1.91 -1.47
N PRO A 117 -2.53 1.34 -0.83
CA PRO A 117 -2.09 1.74 0.50
C PRO A 117 -1.07 2.87 0.45
N ASN A 118 -0.73 3.44 1.62
CA ASN A 118 0.48 4.27 1.75
C ASN A 118 0.96 4.48 3.20
N CYS A 119 0.42 3.80 4.21
CA CYS A 119 0.78 4.03 5.61
C CYS A 119 1.24 2.76 6.32
N ASP A 120 1.79 2.90 7.53
CA ASP A 120 2.54 1.91 8.29
C ASP A 120 1.86 0.54 8.45
N LYS A 121 0.58 0.54 8.81
CA LYS A 121 -0.19 -0.70 9.05
C LYS A 121 -1.12 -1.04 7.89
N ASN A 122 -1.39 -0.04 7.05
CA ASN A 122 -2.27 -0.17 5.90
C ASN A 122 -1.61 -1.01 4.78
N VAL A 123 -0.31 -0.81 4.51
CA VAL A 123 0.42 -1.61 3.52
C VAL A 123 0.43 -3.10 3.90
N PRO A 124 0.92 -3.49 5.10
CA PRO A 124 0.94 -4.91 5.48
C PRO A 124 -0.46 -5.49 5.66
N GLY A 125 -1.43 -4.74 6.17
CA GLY A 125 -2.81 -5.21 6.30
C GLY A 125 -3.44 -5.58 4.95
N LEU A 126 -3.23 -4.76 3.92
CA LEU A 126 -3.71 -5.06 2.57
C LEU A 126 -2.94 -6.22 1.92
N LEU A 127 -1.64 -6.39 2.20
CA LEU A 127 -0.88 -7.57 1.75
C LEU A 127 -1.42 -8.87 2.37
N MET A 128 -1.76 -8.85 3.67
CA MET A 128 -2.44 -9.97 4.34
C MET A 128 -3.79 -10.26 3.69
N ALA A 129 -4.61 -9.23 3.44
CA ALA A 129 -5.90 -9.40 2.74
C ALA A 129 -5.72 -10.00 1.34
N ALA A 130 -4.73 -9.53 0.57
CA ALA A 130 -4.43 -10.06 -0.75
C ALA A 130 -4.08 -11.56 -0.70
N ALA A 131 -3.28 -11.97 0.28
CA ALA A 131 -2.93 -13.37 0.50
C ALA A 131 -4.15 -14.24 0.86
N ARG A 132 -5.05 -13.73 1.72
CA ARG A 132 -6.27 -14.44 2.15
C ARG A 132 -7.26 -14.61 1.01
N VAL A 133 -7.61 -13.51 0.34
CA VAL A 133 -8.57 -13.49 -0.78
C VAL A 133 -8.05 -14.26 -1.99
N ASN A 134 -6.76 -14.15 -2.26
CA ASN A 134 -6.02 -14.87 -3.29
C ASN A 134 -6.66 -14.81 -4.70
N VAL A 135 -7.17 -13.64 -5.10
CA VAL A 135 -7.52 -13.31 -6.48
C VAL A 135 -6.41 -12.47 -7.12
N PRO A 136 -6.30 -12.40 -8.46
CA PRO A 136 -5.31 -11.55 -9.11
C PRO A 136 -5.27 -10.14 -8.53
N THR A 137 -4.13 -9.72 -8.01
CA THR A 137 -4.01 -8.47 -7.23
C THR A 137 -2.71 -7.75 -7.53
N VAL A 138 -2.78 -6.43 -7.74
CA VAL A 138 -1.62 -5.54 -7.90
C VAL A 138 -1.69 -4.42 -6.86
N PHE A 139 -0.52 -4.01 -6.37
CA PHE A 139 -0.38 -2.87 -5.48
C PHE A 139 0.16 -1.64 -6.22
N VAL A 140 -0.38 -0.50 -5.89
CA VAL A 140 0.19 0.81 -6.22
C VAL A 140 0.06 1.73 -5.02
N SER A 141 1.19 2.11 -4.42
CA SER A 141 1.19 2.99 -3.24
C SER A 141 0.94 4.46 -3.59
N GLY A 142 0.57 5.24 -2.57
CA GLY A 142 0.46 6.69 -2.70
C GLY A 142 1.79 7.40 -3.02
N GLY A 143 2.92 6.73 -2.79
CA GLY A 143 4.27 7.25 -2.96
C GLY A 143 4.80 8.04 -1.76
N PRO A 144 6.13 8.19 -1.63
CA PRO A 144 6.75 8.98 -0.57
C PRO A 144 6.60 10.49 -0.83
N MET A 145 6.63 11.28 0.26
CA MET A 145 6.77 12.74 0.18
C MET A 145 8.18 13.14 -0.27
N LEU A 146 8.33 14.36 -0.75
CA LEU A 146 9.63 14.93 -1.01
C LEU A 146 10.35 15.27 0.31
N ALA A 147 11.66 15.32 0.29
CA ALA A 147 12.44 15.85 1.39
C ALA A 147 12.20 17.36 1.53
N GLY A 148 12.10 17.81 2.78
CA GLY A 148 12.08 19.24 3.10
C GLY A 148 13.47 19.87 3.02
N HIS A 149 13.52 21.19 3.21
CA HIS A 149 14.78 21.93 3.25
C HIS A 149 14.70 23.02 4.32
N VAL A 150 15.63 22.96 5.27
CA VAL A 150 15.79 23.99 6.31
C VAL A 150 17.26 24.41 6.36
N LYS A 151 17.53 25.70 6.32
CA LYS A 151 18.89 26.27 6.33
C LYS A 151 19.84 25.63 5.31
N GLY A 152 19.33 25.32 4.10
CA GLY A 152 20.10 24.70 3.02
C GLY A 152 20.37 23.22 3.17
N LYS A 153 19.84 22.54 4.20
CA LYS A 153 19.97 21.11 4.43
C LYS A 153 18.67 20.37 4.12
N LYS A 154 18.78 19.18 3.55
CA LYS A 154 17.62 18.28 3.40
C LYS A 154 17.11 17.86 4.77
N THR A 155 15.80 17.85 4.92
CA THR A 155 15.10 17.50 6.16
C THR A 155 13.99 16.50 5.92
N SER A 156 13.55 15.87 6.99
CA SER A 156 12.42 14.94 7.02
C SER A 156 11.76 15.02 8.40
N LEU A 157 10.75 14.18 8.64
CA LEU A 157 10.14 14.06 9.97
C LEU A 157 11.18 13.73 11.06
N SER A 158 12.24 12.96 10.74
CA SER A 158 13.33 12.69 11.68
C SER A 158 14.01 13.97 12.17
N SER A 159 14.27 14.89 11.23
CA SER A 159 14.88 16.19 11.55
C SER A 159 14.00 17.04 12.48
N MET A 160 12.67 16.85 12.43
CA MET A 160 11.76 17.53 13.36
C MET A 160 11.94 17.03 14.79
N PHE A 161 12.11 15.71 15.01
CA PHE A 161 12.42 15.18 16.35
C PHE A 161 13.77 15.69 16.86
N GLU A 162 14.78 15.78 16.00
CA GLU A 162 16.09 16.35 16.33
C GLU A 162 15.99 17.84 16.68
N ALA A 163 15.13 18.60 16.00
CA ALA A 163 14.88 20.01 16.29
C ALA A 163 14.25 20.20 17.68
N VAL A 164 13.25 19.38 18.03
CA VAL A 164 12.63 19.37 19.36
C VAL A 164 13.66 19.05 20.44
N GLY A 165 14.51 18.04 20.23
CA GLY A 165 15.60 17.69 21.14
C GLY A 165 16.64 18.81 21.27
N SER A 166 16.96 19.50 20.18
CA SER A 166 17.88 20.64 20.17
C SER A 166 17.33 21.85 20.92
N TYR A 167 16.03 22.10 20.79
CA TYR A 167 15.33 23.12 21.57
C TYR A 167 15.37 22.82 23.08
N ALA A 168 15.04 21.59 23.47
CA ALA A 168 15.10 21.16 24.87
C ALA A 168 16.51 21.25 25.44
N ALA A 169 17.55 21.09 24.62
CA ALA A 169 18.95 21.27 25.00
C ALA A 169 19.45 22.74 24.97
N GLY A 170 18.56 23.70 24.67
CA GLY A 170 18.91 25.12 24.60
C GLY A 170 19.79 25.52 23.39
N LYS A 171 19.86 24.65 22.35
CA LYS A 171 20.66 24.90 21.13
C LYS A 171 19.85 25.60 20.04
N PHE A 172 18.54 25.43 20.03
CA PHE A 172 17.62 26.03 19.09
C PHE A 172 16.69 27.00 19.80
N THR A 173 16.24 28.03 19.09
CA THR A 173 15.17 28.93 19.51
C THR A 173 13.82 28.36 19.08
N MET A 174 12.73 28.99 19.54
CA MET A 174 11.39 28.62 19.08
C MET A 174 11.20 28.91 17.59
N GLU A 175 11.79 30.01 17.08
CA GLU A 175 11.80 30.36 15.66
C GLU A 175 12.46 29.26 14.80
N ASP A 176 13.55 28.67 15.30
CA ASP A 176 14.18 27.52 14.62
C ASP A 176 13.23 26.31 14.55
N VAL A 177 12.50 26.03 15.62
CA VAL A 177 11.52 24.92 15.64
C VAL A 177 10.39 25.18 14.65
N GLU A 178 9.83 26.39 14.61
CA GLU A 178 8.77 26.79 13.67
C GLU A 178 9.25 26.70 12.21
N GLU A 179 10.51 27.05 11.93
CA GLU A 179 11.09 26.88 10.60
C GLU A 179 11.11 25.39 10.17
N PHE A 180 11.45 24.48 11.09
CA PHE A 180 11.40 23.03 10.84
C PHE A 180 9.95 22.55 10.67
N GLU A 181 9.01 22.98 11.52
CA GLU A 181 7.58 22.60 11.42
C GLU A 181 7.01 22.93 10.04
N ASN A 182 7.33 24.10 9.52
CA ASN A 182 6.79 24.56 8.23
C ASN A 182 7.44 23.89 7.01
N ASN A 183 8.66 23.36 7.14
CA ASN A 183 9.45 22.97 5.97
C ASN A 183 9.94 21.51 5.97
N ALA A 184 9.83 20.76 7.09
CA ALA A 184 10.34 19.41 7.17
C ALA A 184 9.54 18.39 6.36
N CYS A 185 8.23 18.60 6.21
CA CYS A 185 7.30 17.73 5.49
C CYS A 185 6.55 18.53 4.40
N PRO A 186 7.18 18.83 3.25
CA PRO A 186 6.69 19.86 2.33
C PRO A 186 5.57 19.39 1.39
N THR A 187 5.31 18.07 1.26
CA THR A 187 4.32 17.53 0.31
C THR A 187 3.50 16.42 0.92
N CYS A 188 2.39 16.06 0.26
CA CYS A 188 1.71 14.80 0.53
C CYS A 188 2.64 13.61 0.22
N GLY A 189 2.28 12.43 0.73
CA GLY A 189 3.03 11.20 0.56
C GLY A 189 3.34 10.53 1.89
N SER A 190 3.80 9.28 1.86
CA SER A 190 4.34 8.61 3.04
C SER A 190 5.63 9.29 3.51
N CYS A 191 6.04 9.05 4.77
CA CYS A 191 7.28 9.64 5.27
C CYS A 191 8.48 9.27 4.38
N SER A 192 9.38 10.24 4.15
CA SER A 192 10.57 10.08 3.30
C SER A 192 11.80 9.50 4.02
N GLY A 193 11.67 9.22 5.34
CA GLY A 193 12.79 8.82 6.20
C GLY A 193 12.97 7.31 6.37
N MET A 194 12.49 6.48 5.45
CA MET A 194 12.56 5.02 5.51
C MET A 194 11.90 4.42 6.76
N TYR A 195 10.87 5.10 7.31
CA TYR A 195 10.00 4.53 8.32
C TYR A 195 9.14 3.40 7.73
N THR A 196 8.26 2.81 8.52
CA THR A 196 7.52 1.60 8.15
C THR A 196 6.75 1.72 6.84
N ALA A 197 6.07 2.84 6.59
CA ALA A 197 5.31 3.05 5.35
C ALA A 197 6.21 2.99 4.11
N ASN A 198 7.32 3.71 4.11
CA ASN A 198 8.27 3.73 3.00
C ASN A 198 8.96 2.37 2.84
N SER A 199 9.41 1.75 3.95
CA SER A 199 9.99 0.41 3.96
C SER A 199 9.04 -0.61 3.34
N MET A 200 7.80 -0.70 3.82
CA MET A 200 6.83 -1.68 3.32
C MET A 200 6.42 -1.42 1.87
N ASN A 201 6.38 -0.16 1.41
CA ASN A 201 6.13 0.15 -0.01
C ASN A 201 7.27 -0.34 -0.92
N CYS A 202 8.54 -0.25 -0.48
CA CYS A 202 9.68 -0.82 -1.19
C CYS A 202 9.64 -2.35 -1.16
N LEU A 203 9.37 -2.95 0.01
CA LEU A 203 9.29 -4.40 0.13
C LEU A 203 8.10 -5.01 -0.62
N THR A 204 6.99 -4.28 -0.80
CA THR A 204 5.89 -4.69 -1.67
C THR A 204 6.34 -4.87 -3.12
N GLU A 205 7.25 -4.00 -3.59
CA GLU A 205 7.87 -4.12 -4.92
C GLU A 205 8.79 -5.35 -4.99
N VAL A 206 9.62 -5.56 -3.97
CA VAL A 206 10.54 -6.72 -3.90
C VAL A 206 9.80 -8.05 -3.80
N LEU A 207 8.69 -8.10 -3.05
CA LEU A 207 7.79 -9.24 -2.99
C LEU A 207 7.10 -9.55 -4.34
N GLY A 208 7.22 -8.66 -5.33
CA GLY A 208 6.60 -8.82 -6.64
C GLY A 208 5.13 -8.38 -6.72
N MET A 209 4.57 -7.81 -5.64
CA MET A 209 3.16 -7.37 -5.61
C MET A 209 2.96 -5.96 -6.16
N GLY A 210 4.01 -5.15 -6.27
CA GLY A 210 4.01 -3.80 -6.84
C GLY A 210 4.86 -3.70 -8.10
N LEU A 211 4.53 -2.78 -8.99
CA LEU A 211 5.35 -2.48 -10.16
C LEU A 211 6.62 -1.70 -9.76
N LYS A 212 7.65 -1.77 -10.61
CA LYS A 212 8.91 -1.04 -10.41
C LYS A 212 8.66 0.45 -10.19
N GLY A 213 9.21 1.00 -9.12
CA GLY A 213 9.00 2.38 -8.67
C GLY A 213 7.85 2.55 -7.69
N ASN A 214 7.18 1.46 -7.27
CA ASN A 214 6.10 1.52 -6.30
C ASN A 214 6.53 2.21 -4.99
N GLY A 215 7.68 1.86 -4.43
CA GLY A 215 8.19 2.43 -3.19
C GLY A 215 8.94 3.76 -3.35
N THR A 216 9.39 4.11 -4.56
CA THR A 216 10.41 5.17 -4.76
C THR A 216 9.95 6.38 -5.56
N ILE A 217 8.96 6.27 -6.46
CA ILE A 217 8.44 7.42 -7.19
C ILE A 217 7.69 8.34 -6.21
N PRO A 218 8.06 9.62 -6.08
CA PRO A 218 7.38 10.56 -5.18
C PRO A 218 5.89 10.74 -5.51
N ALA A 219 5.10 10.97 -4.45
CA ALA A 219 3.64 11.11 -4.54
C ALA A 219 3.18 12.21 -5.51
N VAL A 220 3.95 13.28 -5.60
CA VAL A 220 3.62 14.50 -6.39
C VAL A 220 4.09 14.43 -7.84
N TYR A 221 4.80 13.37 -8.25
CA TYR A 221 5.32 13.27 -9.61
C TYR A 221 4.28 12.68 -10.58
N SER A 222 4.26 13.18 -11.82
CA SER A 222 3.39 12.65 -12.89
C SER A 222 3.65 11.17 -13.17
N GLU A 223 4.86 10.69 -12.92
CA GLU A 223 5.22 9.28 -13.02
C GLU A 223 4.40 8.39 -12.08
N ARG A 224 3.97 8.89 -10.91
CA ARG A 224 3.08 8.18 -9.98
C ARG A 224 1.72 7.90 -10.64
N ILE A 225 1.18 8.88 -11.35
CA ILE A 225 -0.08 8.73 -12.10
C ILE A 225 0.09 7.75 -13.27
N LYS A 226 1.22 7.80 -13.96
CA LYS A 226 1.54 6.82 -15.02
C LYS A 226 1.63 5.40 -14.46
N LEU A 227 2.33 5.21 -13.32
CA LEU A 227 2.43 3.92 -12.64
C LEU A 227 1.06 3.39 -12.21
N ALA A 228 0.17 4.25 -11.72
CA ALA A 228 -1.19 3.89 -11.34
C ALA A 228 -2.01 3.35 -12.52
N LYS A 229 -1.93 3.99 -13.69
CA LYS A 229 -2.56 3.46 -14.91
C LYS A 229 -1.98 2.11 -15.32
N GLN A 230 -0.64 1.97 -15.24
CA GLN A 230 0.04 0.71 -15.54
C GLN A 230 -0.38 -0.41 -14.58
N ALA A 231 -0.57 -0.10 -13.29
CA ALA A 231 -1.06 -1.07 -12.30
C ALA A 231 -2.49 -1.55 -12.65
N GLY A 232 -3.37 -0.64 -13.07
CA GLY A 232 -4.71 -0.99 -13.55
C GLY A 232 -4.69 -1.88 -14.79
N MET A 233 -3.75 -1.68 -15.72
CA MET A 233 -3.58 -2.57 -16.87
C MET A 233 -2.97 -3.92 -16.46
N ALA A 234 -1.98 -3.90 -15.57
CA ALA A 234 -1.28 -5.10 -15.13
C ALA A 234 -2.20 -6.09 -14.41
N VAL A 235 -3.13 -5.61 -13.56
CA VAL A 235 -4.07 -6.50 -12.88
C VAL A 235 -4.97 -7.26 -13.86
N MET A 236 -5.34 -6.64 -14.99
CA MET A 236 -6.10 -7.30 -16.03
C MET A 236 -5.29 -8.37 -16.78
N ASP A 237 -3.98 -8.16 -16.95
CA ASP A 237 -3.09 -9.19 -17.49
C ASP A 237 -2.91 -10.35 -16.51
N MET A 238 -2.80 -10.07 -15.22
CA MET A 238 -2.77 -11.11 -14.18
C MET A 238 -4.07 -11.90 -14.13
N TYR A 239 -5.23 -11.23 -14.26
CA TYR A 239 -6.53 -11.88 -14.35
C TYR A 239 -6.58 -12.86 -15.52
N ARG A 240 -6.16 -12.43 -16.74
CA ARG A 240 -6.14 -13.31 -17.93
C ARG A 240 -5.23 -14.51 -17.78
N LYS A 241 -4.11 -14.35 -17.06
CA LYS A 241 -3.11 -15.40 -16.81
C LYS A 241 -3.42 -16.20 -15.54
N ASN A 242 -4.44 -15.82 -14.77
CA ASN A 242 -4.79 -16.36 -13.46
C ASN A 242 -3.59 -16.41 -12.48
N ILE A 243 -2.77 -15.33 -12.48
CA ILE A 243 -1.66 -15.17 -11.53
C ILE A 243 -2.21 -14.54 -10.26
N ARG A 244 -2.00 -15.19 -9.11
CA ARG A 244 -2.57 -14.84 -7.82
C ARG A 244 -1.49 -14.45 -6.80
N PRO A 245 -1.82 -13.75 -5.70
CA PRO A 245 -0.85 -13.34 -4.69
C PRO A 245 0.03 -14.48 -4.14
N ARG A 246 -0.54 -15.66 -3.88
CA ARG A 246 0.23 -16.81 -3.36
C ARG A 246 1.15 -17.45 -4.39
N ASP A 247 0.95 -17.20 -5.69
CA ASP A 247 1.87 -17.63 -6.75
C ASP A 247 3.11 -16.72 -6.81
N ILE A 248 3.00 -15.48 -6.27
CA ILE A 248 4.04 -14.45 -6.28
C ILE A 248 4.78 -14.43 -4.94
N MET A 249 4.05 -14.36 -3.83
CA MET A 249 4.60 -14.28 -2.48
C MET A 249 5.02 -15.66 -1.98
N THR A 250 6.03 -16.24 -2.64
CA THR A 250 6.66 -17.53 -2.33
C THR A 250 7.72 -17.39 -1.24
N ALA A 251 8.26 -18.50 -0.74
CA ALA A 251 9.38 -18.49 0.21
C ALA A 251 10.57 -17.68 -0.32
N ASP A 252 10.94 -17.85 -1.60
CA ASP A 252 12.02 -17.12 -2.25
C ASP A 252 11.73 -15.60 -2.31
N ALA A 253 10.48 -15.21 -2.54
CA ALA A 253 10.09 -13.80 -2.53
C ALA A 253 10.25 -13.17 -1.13
N PHE A 254 9.94 -13.90 -0.07
CA PHE A 254 10.17 -13.43 1.30
C PHE A 254 11.66 -13.40 1.66
N GLU A 255 12.46 -14.36 1.21
CA GLU A 255 13.92 -14.32 1.39
C GLU A 255 14.53 -13.10 0.68
N ASN A 256 14.12 -12.82 -0.56
CA ASN A 256 14.49 -11.60 -1.26
C ASN A 256 14.05 -10.33 -0.51
N ALA A 257 12.85 -10.32 0.08
CA ALA A 257 12.35 -9.19 0.85
C ALA A 257 13.18 -8.96 2.13
N LEU A 258 13.56 -10.02 2.85
CA LEU A 258 14.44 -9.93 4.02
C LEU A 258 15.84 -9.41 3.64
N THR A 259 16.40 -9.89 2.52
CA THR A 259 17.69 -9.42 2.00
C THR A 259 17.63 -7.93 1.66
N ALA A 260 16.58 -7.50 0.97
CA ALA A 260 16.38 -6.09 0.62
C ALA A 260 16.13 -5.23 1.87
N ASP A 261 15.41 -5.75 2.86
CA ASP A 261 15.16 -5.08 4.14
C ASP A 261 16.47 -4.73 4.86
N MET A 262 17.38 -5.69 4.93
CA MET A 262 18.72 -5.48 5.51
C MET A 262 19.57 -4.51 4.68
N ALA A 263 19.57 -4.65 3.35
CA ALA A 263 20.35 -3.82 2.46
C ALA A 263 19.90 -2.35 2.46
N LEU A 264 18.60 -2.10 2.60
CA LEU A 264 18.01 -0.76 2.63
C LEU A 264 18.02 -0.13 4.02
N GLY A 265 18.26 -0.91 5.07
CA GLY A 265 18.13 -0.44 6.46
C GLY A 265 16.69 -0.05 6.78
N CYS A 266 15.75 -0.92 6.47
CA CYS A 266 14.32 -0.68 6.67
C CYS A 266 13.94 -0.56 8.15
N SER A 267 12.68 -0.19 8.40
CA SER A 267 12.11 -0.10 9.74
C SER A 267 12.07 -1.47 10.43
N THR A 268 12.39 -1.53 11.72
CA THR A 268 12.27 -2.77 12.53
C THR A 268 10.85 -3.36 12.54
N ASN A 269 9.82 -2.56 12.20
CA ASN A 269 8.45 -3.06 12.05
C ASN A 269 8.30 -4.07 10.89
N THR A 270 9.21 -4.08 9.92
CA THR A 270 9.19 -5.07 8.83
C THR A 270 9.36 -6.49 9.36
N MET A 271 10.17 -6.67 10.43
CA MET A 271 10.32 -7.95 11.13
C MET A 271 9.03 -8.43 11.82
N LEU A 272 8.08 -7.54 12.04
CA LEU A 272 6.75 -7.87 12.54
C LEU A 272 5.76 -8.15 11.39
N HIS A 273 5.93 -7.44 10.27
CA HIS A 273 4.95 -7.49 9.19
C HIS A 273 5.23 -8.58 8.16
N LEU A 274 6.49 -8.82 7.77
CA LEU A 274 6.83 -9.87 6.82
C LEU A 274 6.40 -11.27 7.31
N PRO A 275 6.66 -11.66 8.57
CA PRO A 275 6.15 -12.94 9.07
C PRO A 275 4.62 -13.03 9.10
N ALA A 276 3.92 -11.95 9.43
CA ALA A 276 2.45 -11.95 9.41
C ALA A 276 1.90 -12.14 7.99
N ILE A 277 2.49 -11.48 6.99
CA ILE A 277 2.11 -11.65 5.58
C ILE A 277 2.44 -13.06 5.09
N ALA A 278 3.62 -13.59 5.42
CA ALA A 278 4.04 -14.93 5.05
C ALA A 278 3.12 -16.01 5.63
N HIS A 279 2.70 -15.84 6.88
CA HIS A 279 1.73 -16.72 7.52
C HIS A 279 0.42 -16.81 6.71
N GLU A 280 -0.11 -15.69 6.22
CA GLU A 280 -1.30 -15.67 5.37
C GLU A 280 -1.09 -16.32 3.99
N CYS A 281 0.17 -16.39 3.55
CA CYS A 281 0.55 -17.11 2.34
C CYS A 281 0.77 -18.61 2.58
N GLY A 282 0.80 -19.07 3.83
CA GLY A 282 1.20 -20.43 4.21
C GLY A 282 2.70 -20.66 4.11
N VAL A 283 3.50 -19.60 4.20
CA VAL A 283 4.97 -19.62 4.17
C VAL A 283 5.51 -19.39 5.58
N GLU A 284 6.38 -20.28 6.04
CA GLU A 284 7.11 -20.10 7.29
C GLU A 284 8.38 -19.27 7.04
N ILE A 285 8.56 -18.20 7.81
CA ILE A 285 9.79 -17.41 7.82
C ILE A 285 10.52 -17.69 9.14
N ASP A 286 11.76 -18.17 9.04
CA ASP A 286 12.67 -18.19 10.17
C ASP A 286 13.35 -16.82 10.29
N LEU A 287 13.10 -16.12 11.40
CA LEU A 287 13.74 -14.82 11.68
C LEU A 287 15.28 -14.94 11.85
N HIS A 288 15.80 -16.15 12.10
CA HIS A 288 17.26 -16.38 12.07
C HIS A 288 17.86 -16.20 10.68
N LEU A 289 17.07 -16.32 9.58
CA LEU A 289 17.53 -16.00 8.23
C LEU A 289 17.97 -14.54 8.10
N SER A 290 17.32 -13.61 8.80
CA SER A 290 17.74 -12.21 8.79
C SER A 290 19.11 -12.01 9.44
N LEU A 291 19.46 -12.81 10.46
CA LEU A 291 20.79 -12.82 11.09
C LEU A 291 21.86 -13.39 10.16
N ILE A 292 21.54 -14.39 9.33
CA ILE A 292 22.46 -14.95 8.34
C ILE A 292 22.81 -13.89 7.28
N HIS A 293 21.85 -13.10 6.81
CA HIS A 293 22.10 -12.02 5.87
C HIS A 293 22.91 -10.86 6.45
N ILE A 294 22.85 -10.65 7.78
CA ILE A 294 23.73 -9.68 8.48
C ILE A 294 25.15 -10.21 8.64
N SER A 295 25.32 -11.50 8.94
CA SER A 295 26.60 -12.10 9.28
C SER A 295 27.38 -12.61 8.06
N GLU A 296 26.71 -12.90 6.95
CA GLU A 296 27.33 -13.40 5.71
C GLU A 296 26.92 -12.58 4.48
N PRO A 297 27.35 -11.30 4.36
CA PRO A 297 26.98 -10.44 3.21
C PRO A 297 27.56 -10.88 1.86
N THR A 298 28.33 -11.95 1.82
CA THR A 298 29.02 -12.46 0.63
C THR A 298 28.24 -13.50 -0.17
N ARG A 299 26.99 -13.81 0.19
CA ARG A 299 26.13 -14.73 -0.56
C ARG A 299 25.13 -14.03 -1.51
N LEU A 300 25.41 -12.80 -1.88
CA LEU A 300 24.69 -12.13 -2.96
C LEU A 300 25.24 -12.49 -4.31
#